data_0ad664b365d65e04c1d3836f53e1a199
#
_entry.id   0ad664b365d65e04c1d3836f53e1a199
#
_cell.length_a   1.000
_cell.length_b   1.000
_cell.length_c   1.000
_cell.angle_alpha   90.00
_cell.angle_beta   90.00
_cell.angle_gamma   90.00
#
_symmetry.space_group_name_H-M   'P 1'
#
loop_
_entity.id
_entity.type
_entity.pdbx_description
1 polymer ?
#
loop_
_entity_poly.entity_id
_entity_poly.type
_entity_poly.pdbx_seq_one_letter_code
_entity_poly.pdbx_strand_id
1 'polypeptide(L)'
;MLVVLLIAVLLAASPARADETCMSPYMPKITGQEDYVYVWTLGVDGVGDGSDKLVTVGANPKAPGYGKVVSTVSIGGRHEAHHGDFSDDRRFFWAGGLDDSVLYIFDMAGDPAHPKLVRTIDSFVRDSGGVVGPHTFFALPGRVLISALSNDRDQGGRTALVTYNNDGKFVETVWMPEKAEYGYDVRVEPRLNRMLTSSFTGHQNYMRDLPGLMGDAEAMKHFGSTMVVWDFHARKPVQTLEVPGAPLEIRWALQPRHNYAFTTTALTSKIWLIAQQDDGTFRATPVADIADPKRTPLPVDISLSADDRFLFVDTFMDGMCRVYDVSNPHRPKLTHEQKIGAQVNMVSQSWTGEHVYFTSSLLSKWDKTGKDDEQFLKAYRWDGKRLSPLFHVDFRAENLGRPHIMRFGQDRFYKNQIFEGS
;
A
#
# COMPACT_ATOMS: atom_id res chain seq x y z
N MET A 1 -52.73 -11.37 -37.76
CA MET A 1 -52.05 -11.91 -36.56
C MET A 1 -50.59 -11.60 -36.69
N LEU A 2 -50.14 -10.56 -35.97
CA LEU A 2 -48.72 -10.14 -35.96
C LEU A 2 -48.08 -10.78 -34.74
N VAL A 3 -47.12 -11.68 -34.93
CA VAL A 3 -46.34 -12.30 -33.85
C VAL A 3 -45.16 -11.38 -33.56
N VAL A 4 -45.21 -10.69 -32.42
CA VAL A 4 -44.08 -9.88 -31.89
C VAL A 4 -43.16 -10.85 -31.17
N LEU A 5 -41.95 -11.08 -31.74
CA LEU A 5 -40.86 -11.81 -31.10
C LEU A 5 -40.15 -10.88 -30.11
N LEU A 6 -40.36 -11.10 -28.80
CA LEU A 6 -39.58 -10.45 -27.76
C LEU A 6 -38.21 -11.13 -27.70
N ILE A 7 -37.17 -10.45 -28.20
CA ILE A 7 -35.77 -10.84 -27.96
C ILE A 7 -35.38 -10.35 -26.58
N ALA A 8 -35.35 -11.26 -25.61
CA ALA A 8 -34.75 -10.99 -24.32
C ALA A 8 -33.21 -10.90 -24.49
N VAL A 9 -32.66 -9.71 -24.52
CA VAL A 9 -31.21 -9.50 -24.42
C VAL A 9 -30.81 -9.85 -22.98
N LEU A 10 -30.30 -11.04 -22.77
CA LEU A 10 -29.57 -11.41 -21.60
C LEU A 10 -28.26 -10.56 -21.59
N LEU A 11 -28.25 -9.47 -20.82
CA LEU A 11 -27.03 -8.81 -20.42
C LEU A 11 -26.24 -9.83 -19.60
N ALA A 12 -25.34 -10.53 -20.25
CA ALA A 12 -24.33 -11.30 -19.58
C ALA A 12 -23.53 -10.30 -18.73
N ALA A 13 -23.72 -10.33 -17.41
CA ALA A 13 -22.87 -9.64 -16.48
C ALA A 13 -21.43 -10.09 -16.79
N SER A 14 -20.59 -9.18 -17.25
CA SER A 14 -19.17 -9.45 -17.42
C SER A 14 -18.66 -9.99 -16.08
N PRO A 15 -17.89 -11.10 -16.08
CA PRO A 15 -17.34 -11.61 -14.83
C PRO A 15 -16.55 -10.48 -14.16
N ALA A 16 -16.84 -10.27 -12.90
CA ALA A 16 -16.16 -9.27 -12.09
C ALA A 16 -14.63 -9.49 -12.20
N ARG A 17 -13.92 -8.44 -12.53
CA ARG A 17 -12.47 -8.48 -12.70
C ARG A 17 -11.84 -8.43 -11.32
N ALA A 18 -11.05 -9.43 -10.97
CA ALA A 18 -10.30 -9.45 -9.74
C ALA A 18 -8.94 -8.77 -9.94
N ASP A 19 -8.67 -7.76 -9.17
CA ASP A 19 -7.38 -7.11 -9.00
C ASP A 19 -7.38 -6.43 -7.64
N GLU A 20 -6.24 -5.91 -7.23
CA GLU A 20 -6.11 -5.13 -6.01
C GLU A 20 -6.62 -3.70 -6.24
N THR A 21 -7.46 -3.20 -5.35
CA THR A 21 -8.06 -1.87 -5.54
C THR A 21 -7.10 -0.70 -5.34
N CYS A 22 -5.96 -0.93 -4.69
CA CYS A 22 -4.95 0.09 -4.44
C CYS A 22 -3.86 0.21 -5.52
N MET A 23 -3.96 -0.56 -6.61
CA MET A 23 -2.96 -0.59 -7.68
C MET A 23 -3.00 0.66 -8.56
N SER A 24 -1.88 0.90 -9.25
CA SER A 24 -1.80 1.98 -10.23
C SER A 24 -2.79 1.78 -11.39
N PRO A 25 -3.50 2.83 -11.83
CA PRO A 25 -4.41 2.75 -12.98
C PRO A 25 -3.71 2.45 -14.31
N TYR A 26 -2.38 2.54 -14.37
CA TYR A 26 -1.57 2.21 -15.55
C TYR A 26 -1.27 0.71 -15.67
N MET A 27 -1.54 -0.05 -14.63
CA MET A 27 -1.28 -1.49 -14.63
C MET A 27 -2.46 -2.27 -15.23
N PRO A 28 -2.20 -3.36 -15.99
CA PRO A 28 -3.25 -4.25 -16.42
C PRO A 28 -3.82 -5.00 -15.21
N LYS A 29 -5.14 -5.11 -15.17
CA LYS A 29 -5.84 -5.79 -14.09
C LYS A 29 -5.82 -7.30 -14.31
N ILE A 30 -5.50 -8.05 -13.25
CA ILE A 30 -5.73 -9.49 -13.24
C ILE A 30 -7.24 -9.75 -13.15
N THR A 31 -7.72 -10.77 -13.84
CA THR A 31 -9.15 -11.11 -13.89
C THR A 31 -9.40 -12.48 -13.28
N GLY A 32 -10.45 -12.60 -12.47
CA GLY A 32 -10.81 -13.84 -11.78
C GLY A 32 -10.05 -14.03 -10.46
N GLN A 33 -9.92 -15.28 -10.03
CA GLN A 33 -9.26 -15.64 -8.78
C GLN A 33 -7.76 -15.38 -8.86
N GLU A 34 -7.20 -14.73 -7.85
CA GLU A 34 -5.76 -14.66 -7.62
C GLU A 34 -5.18 -16.04 -7.31
N ASP A 35 -4.02 -16.36 -7.87
CA ASP A 35 -3.30 -17.60 -7.59
C ASP A 35 -2.32 -17.45 -6.44
N TYR A 36 -1.74 -16.24 -6.28
CA TYR A 36 -0.71 -15.95 -5.29
C TYR A 36 -0.95 -14.63 -4.57
N VAL A 37 -0.47 -14.58 -3.32
CA VAL A 37 -0.18 -13.36 -2.58
C VAL A 37 1.32 -13.28 -2.37
N TYR A 38 1.95 -12.22 -2.83
CA TYR A 38 3.36 -11.92 -2.59
C TYR A 38 3.46 -11.00 -1.40
N VAL A 39 4.27 -11.38 -0.41
CA VAL A 39 4.44 -10.63 0.83
C VAL A 39 5.90 -10.24 0.99
N TRP A 40 6.19 -8.94 0.99
CA TRP A 40 7.50 -8.42 1.30
C TRP A 40 7.67 -8.42 2.82
N THR A 41 8.67 -9.15 3.30
CA THR A 41 8.76 -9.61 4.68
C THR A 41 10.09 -9.21 5.29
N LEU A 42 10.03 -8.53 6.42
CA LEU A 42 11.19 -8.14 7.22
C LEU A 42 11.82 -9.35 7.91
N GLY A 43 13.13 -9.48 7.79
CA GLY A 43 13.92 -10.46 8.51
C GLY A 43 14.02 -10.16 10.01
N VAL A 44 14.17 -11.21 10.80
CA VAL A 44 14.33 -11.13 12.27
C VAL A 44 15.50 -12.00 12.69
N ASP A 45 16.38 -11.49 13.54
CA ASP A 45 17.52 -12.24 14.07
C ASP A 45 17.05 -13.51 14.77
N GLY A 46 17.65 -14.64 14.39
CA GLY A 46 17.33 -15.94 14.96
C GLY A 46 16.03 -16.58 14.42
N VAL A 47 15.38 -15.96 13.40
CA VAL A 47 14.21 -16.51 12.72
C VAL A 47 14.56 -16.83 11.27
N GLY A 48 14.52 -18.11 10.89
CA GLY A 48 14.91 -18.57 9.56
C GLY A 48 16.36 -18.19 9.23
N ASP A 49 16.57 -17.55 8.08
CA ASP A 49 17.88 -17.02 7.65
C ASP A 49 18.16 -15.59 8.16
N GLY A 50 17.25 -14.99 8.92
CA GLY A 50 17.36 -13.63 9.44
C GLY A 50 17.24 -12.51 8.42
N SER A 51 17.04 -12.81 7.14
CA SER A 51 17.06 -11.86 6.03
C SER A 51 15.66 -11.41 5.63
N ASP A 52 15.57 -10.21 5.07
CA ASP A 52 14.37 -9.77 4.35
C ASP A 52 14.13 -10.67 3.14
N LYS A 53 12.87 -10.90 2.80
CA LYS A 53 12.51 -11.86 1.74
C LYS A 53 11.15 -11.57 1.12
N LEU A 54 11.01 -11.93 -0.15
CA LEU A 54 9.72 -12.02 -0.81
C LEU A 54 9.14 -13.42 -0.57
N VAL A 55 7.97 -13.49 0.05
CA VAL A 55 7.25 -14.74 0.35
C VAL A 55 6.08 -14.87 -0.62
N THR A 56 5.97 -15.99 -1.31
CA THR A 56 4.83 -16.33 -2.16
C THR A 56 3.91 -17.28 -1.41
N VAL A 57 2.64 -16.90 -1.25
CA VAL A 57 1.60 -17.71 -0.62
C VAL A 57 0.53 -18.05 -1.64
N GLY A 58 0.07 -19.30 -1.66
CA GLY A 58 -1.01 -19.73 -2.55
C GLY A 58 -2.36 -19.15 -2.11
N ALA A 59 -3.07 -18.47 -3.02
CA ALA A 59 -4.34 -17.81 -2.79
C ALA A 59 -5.53 -18.46 -3.50
N ASN A 60 -5.28 -19.37 -4.44
CA ASN A 60 -6.34 -20.04 -5.18
C ASN A 60 -6.88 -21.26 -4.40
N PRO A 61 -8.16 -21.24 -3.97
CA PRO A 61 -8.74 -22.36 -3.19
C PRO A 61 -8.82 -23.68 -3.96
N LYS A 62 -8.62 -23.67 -5.27
CA LYS A 62 -8.59 -24.86 -6.12
C LYS A 62 -7.17 -25.43 -6.29
N ALA A 63 -6.14 -24.72 -5.84
CA ALA A 63 -4.76 -25.16 -5.96
C ALA A 63 -4.28 -25.89 -4.67
N PRO A 64 -3.41 -26.91 -4.78
CA PRO A 64 -2.88 -27.63 -3.61
C PRO A 64 -2.12 -26.75 -2.60
N GLY A 65 -1.60 -25.61 -3.06
CA GLY A 65 -0.87 -24.64 -2.25
C GLY A 65 -1.74 -23.61 -1.51
N TYR A 66 -3.07 -23.74 -1.55
CA TYR A 66 -3.97 -22.77 -0.91
C TYR A 66 -3.69 -22.56 0.57
N GLY A 67 -3.46 -21.29 0.96
CA GLY A 67 -3.15 -20.89 2.32
C GLY A 67 -1.79 -21.40 2.83
N LYS A 68 -0.86 -21.77 1.95
CA LYS A 68 0.49 -22.26 2.28
C LYS A 68 1.55 -21.43 1.60
N VAL A 69 2.73 -21.39 2.21
CA VAL A 69 3.93 -20.86 1.59
C VAL A 69 4.30 -21.72 0.39
N VAL A 70 4.45 -21.11 -0.78
CA VAL A 70 4.85 -21.76 -2.04
C VAL A 70 6.34 -21.61 -2.25
N SER A 71 6.87 -20.40 -2.06
CA SER A 71 8.30 -20.10 -2.20
C SER A 71 8.72 -18.91 -1.36
N THR A 72 10.02 -18.79 -1.15
CA THR A 72 10.66 -17.62 -0.53
C THR A 72 11.89 -17.22 -1.33
N VAL A 73 12.12 -15.91 -1.49
CA VAL A 73 13.32 -15.36 -2.12
C VAL A 73 13.98 -14.41 -1.15
N SER A 74 15.07 -14.86 -0.51
CA SER A 74 15.88 -14.08 0.41
C SER A 74 16.78 -13.10 -0.34
N ILE A 75 17.00 -11.91 0.24
CA ILE A 75 17.95 -10.92 -0.31
C ILE A 75 19.34 -11.00 0.34
N GLY A 76 19.53 -11.86 1.35
CA GLY A 76 20.82 -12.07 2.01
C GLY A 76 21.19 -10.98 3.03
N GLY A 77 20.24 -10.17 3.48
CA GLY A 77 20.43 -9.10 4.46
C GLY A 77 19.12 -8.64 5.07
N ARG A 78 19.21 -7.70 6.02
CA ARG A 78 18.07 -7.08 6.68
C ARG A 78 18.16 -5.57 6.53
N HIS A 79 17.21 -4.98 5.81
CA HIS A 79 17.19 -3.60 5.37
C HIS A 79 15.87 -2.87 5.68
N GLU A 80 15.08 -3.43 6.59
CA GLU A 80 13.73 -2.98 6.93
C GLU A 80 12.78 -3.10 5.72
N ALA A 81 12.46 -4.34 5.32
CA ALA A 81 11.49 -4.63 4.27
C ALA A 81 10.15 -3.96 4.57
N HIS A 82 9.71 -3.04 3.71
CA HIS A 82 8.56 -2.19 3.98
C HIS A 82 7.56 -2.19 2.82
N HIS A 83 7.67 -1.34 1.83
CA HIS A 83 6.78 -1.29 0.69
C HIS A 83 7.36 -1.91 -0.57
N GLY A 84 6.46 -2.31 -1.47
CA GLY A 84 6.78 -2.80 -2.80
C GLY A 84 5.55 -2.83 -3.69
N ASP A 85 5.76 -2.76 -5.01
CA ASP A 85 4.70 -2.85 -6.01
C ASP A 85 5.25 -3.31 -7.36
N PHE A 86 4.36 -3.63 -8.29
CA PHE A 86 4.75 -4.06 -9.63
C PHE A 86 5.15 -2.89 -10.54
N SER A 87 5.91 -3.21 -11.62
CA SER A 87 6.01 -2.38 -12.81
C SER A 87 4.66 -2.32 -13.55
N ASP A 88 4.51 -1.36 -14.46
CA ASP A 88 3.26 -1.15 -15.21
C ASP A 88 2.82 -2.36 -16.04
N ASP A 89 3.75 -3.20 -16.48
CA ASP A 89 3.50 -4.47 -17.18
C ASP A 89 3.38 -5.69 -16.24
N ARG A 90 3.52 -5.51 -14.92
CA ARG A 90 3.58 -6.54 -13.87
C ARG A 90 4.73 -7.54 -14.00
N ARG A 91 5.66 -7.31 -14.90
CA ARG A 91 6.82 -8.19 -15.08
C ARG A 91 7.72 -8.21 -13.86
N PHE A 92 7.95 -7.04 -13.27
CA PHE A 92 8.85 -6.87 -12.15
C PHE A 92 8.08 -6.45 -10.89
N PHE A 93 8.45 -7.03 -9.76
CA PHE A 93 8.07 -6.54 -8.45
C PHE A 93 9.24 -5.76 -7.87
N TRP A 94 9.00 -4.48 -7.59
CA TRP A 94 9.95 -3.58 -6.96
C TRP A 94 9.70 -3.53 -5.46
N ALA A 95 10.75 -3.61 -4.65
CA ALA A 95 10.65 -3.57 -3.20
C ALA A 95 11.76 -2.69 -2.61
N GLY A 96 11.50 -2.06 -1.48
CA GLY A 96 12.44 -1.20 -0.77
C GLY A 96 12.88 -1.77 0.58
N GLY A 97 14.15 -1.57 0.89
CA GLY A 97 14.67 -1.57 2.24
C GLY A 97 14.62 -0.16 2.80
N LEU A 98 13.74 0.08 3.77
CA LEU A 98 13.45 1.43 4.26
C LEU A 98 14.61 2.06 5.00
N ASP A 99 15.38 1.27 5.77
CA ASP A 99 16.48 1.76 6.61
C ASP A 99 17.70 2.12 5.76
N ASP A 100 18.20 1.18 4.96
CA ASP A 100 19.43 1.36 4.17
C ASP A 100 19.19 1.96 2.78
N SER A 101 17.94 2.22 2.42
CA SER A 101 17.54 2.83 1.13
C SER A 101 18.02 2.05 -0.09
N VAL A 102 17.94 0.72 -0.03
CA VAL A 102 18.28 -0.19 -1.11
C VAL A 102 17.00 -0.65 -1.82
N LEU A 103 17.03 -0.75 -3.15
CA LEU A 103 15.90 -1.24 -3.94
C LEU A 103 16.19 -2.63 -4.49
N TYR A 104 15.16 -3.46 -4.53
CA TYR A 104 15.20 -4.83 -5.03
C TYR A 104 14.19 -5.00 -6.14
N ILE A 105 14.58 -5.70 -7.23
CA ILE A 105 13.71 -5.98 -8.37
C ILE A 105 13.65 -7.49 -8.56
N PHE A 106 12.45 -8.03 -8.47
CA PHE A 106 12.16 -9.45 -8.67
C PHE A 106 11.47 -9.66 -10.01
N ASP A 107 11.92 -10.64 -10.80
CA ASP A 107 11.21 -11.09 -12.01
C ASP A 107 10.08 -12.03 -11.60
N MET A 108 8.86 -11.63 -11.95
CA MET A 108 7.62 -12.36 -11.67
C MET A 108 7.11 -13.10 -12.91
N ALA A 109 7.54 -12.71 -14.10
CA ALA A 109 6.97 -13.21 -15.36
C ALA A 109 7.49 -14.59 -15.75
N GLY A 110 8.72 -14.92 -15.36
CA GLY A 110 9.33 -16.21 -15.68
C GLY A 110 8.67 -17.38 -14.98
N ASP A 111 8.42 -17.24 -13.68
CA ASP A 111 7.67 -18.20 -12.85
C ASP A 111 7.01 -17.43 -11.69
N PRO A 112 5.72 -17.10 -11.78
CA PRO A 112 5.04 -16.32 -10.75
C PRO A 112 4.92 -17.05 -9.41
N ALA A 113 5.03 -18.39 -9.39
CA ALA A 113 5.08 -19.17 -8.15
C ALA A 113 6.45 -19.06 -7.45
N HIS A 114 7.52 -18.85 -8.23
CA HIS A 114 8.89 -18.81 -7.75
C HIS A 114 9.64 -17.60 -8.34
N PRO A 115 9.29 -16.37 -7.90
CA PRO A 115 9.95 -15.14 -8.33
C PRO A 115 11.48 -15.22 -8.16
N LYS A 116 12.22 -14.42 -8.92
CA LYS A 116 13.68 -14.37 -8.82
C LYS A 116 14.16 -12.94 -8.59
N LEU A 117 15.03 -12.74 -7.60
CA LEU A 117 15.76 -11.47 -7.48
C LEU A 117 16.68 -11.32 -8.68
N VAL A 118 16.46 -10.28 -9.50
CA VAL A 118 17.23 -10.05 -10.72
C VAL A 118 18.08 -8.78 -10.64
N ARG A 119 17.79 -7.89 -9.69
CA ARG A 119 18.58 -6.67 -9.51
C ARG A 119 18.47 -6.13 -8.10
N THR A 120 19.59 -5.61 -7.60
CA THR A 120 19.69 -4.77 -6.42
C THR A 120 20.24 -3.41 -6.84
N ILE A 121 19.63 -2.32 -6.34
CA ILE A 121 20.08 -0.94 -6.56
C ILE A 121 20.48 -0.38 -5.19
N ASP A 122 21.78 -0.32 -4.94
CA ASP A 122 22.40 0.22 -3.73
C ASP A 122 22.81 1.70 -3.88
N SER A 123 22.59 2.24 -5.05
CA SER A 123 22.93 3.62 -5.40
C SER A 123 21.80 4.63 -5.23
N PHE A 124 20.65 4.23 -4.68
CA PHE A 124 19.45 5.07 -4.58
C PHE A 124 19.72 6.44 -3.96
N VAL A 125 20.43 6.49 -2.82
CA VAL A 125 20.76 7.74 -2.13
C VAL A 125 21.63 8.64 -3.00
N ARG A 126 22.69 8.08 -3.60
CA ARG A 126 23.59 8.82 -4.49
C ARG A 126 22.86 9.32 -5.74
N ASP A 127 22.11 8.45 -6.41
CA ASP A 127 21.46 8.76 -7.69
C ASP A 127 20.35 9.79 -7.50
N SER A 128 19.63 9.75 -6.37
CA SER A 128 18.56 10.70 -6.03
C SER A 128 19.06 12.04 -5.49
N GLY A 129 20.36 12.16 -5.16
CA GLY A 129 20.95 13.37 -4.57
C GLY A 129 20.67 13.52 -3.08
N GLY A 130 20.62 12.39 -2.34
CA GLY A 130 20.52 12.37 -0.88
C GLY A 130 19.13 12.04 -0.33
N VAL A 131 18.24 11.45 -1.15
CA VAL A 131 16.95 10.97 -0.66
C VAL A 131 17.12 9.62 0.03
N VAL A 132 16.48 9.43 1.19
CA VAL A 132 16.49 8.15 1.94
C VAL A 132 15.07 7.69 2.33
N GLY A 133 14.94 6.42 2.65
CA GLY A 133 13.68 5.82 3.06
C GLY A 133 12.68 5.66 1.91
N PRO A 134 13.00 4.88 0.84
CA PRO A 134 12.06 4.61 -0.24
C PRO A 134 10.81 3.91 0.32
N HIS A 135 9.64 4.48 0.04
CA HIS A 135 8.38 4.02 0.63
C HIS A 135 7.40 3.47 -0.41
N THR A 136 6.55 4.29 -1.00
CA THR A 136 5.59 3.83 -1.99
C THR A 136 6.24 3.68 -3.36
N PHE A 137 6.00 2.56 -4.00
CA PHE A 137 6.33 2.29 -5.38
C PHE A 137 5.07 2.40 -6.22
N PHE A 138 5.04 3.28 -7.21
CA PHE A 138 3.87 3.54 -8.02
C PHE A 138 4.19 3.39 -9.51
N ALA A 139 3.55 2.44 -10.17
CA ALA A 139 3.78 2.18 -11.58
C ALA A 139 3.29 3.33 -12.46
N LEU A 140 4.13 3.77 -13.37
CA LEU A 140 3.84 4.67 -14.48
C LEU A 140 4.26 4.00 -15.80
N PRO A 141 3.75 4.41 -16.96
CA PRO A 141 4.16 3.79 -18.22
C PRO A 141 5.68 3.75 -18.40
N GLY A 142 6.27 2.55 -18.37
CA GLY A 142 7.71 2.28 -18.48
C GLY A 142 8.57 2.77 -17.32
N ARG A 143 7.97 3.10 -16.17
CA ARG A 143 8.65 3.72 -15.03
C ARG A 143 8.03 3.32 -13.70
N VAL A 144 8.81 3.48 -12.63
CA VAL A 144 8.34 3.40 -11.25
C VAL A 144 8.64 4.73 -10.56
N LEU A 145 7.59 5.36 -10.03
CA LEU A 145 7.65 6.56 -9.18
C LEU A 145 7.73 6.10 -7.74
N ILE A 146 8.72 6.58 -7.00
CA ILE A 146 9.00 6.20 -5.62
C ILE A 146 8.85 7.42 -4.74
N SER A 147 7.96 7.39 -3.75
CA SER A 147 7.99 8.35 -2.66
C SER A 147 9.04 7.93 -1.64
N ALA A 148 9.58 8.89 -0.92
CA ALA A 148 10.54 8.62 0.14
C ALA A 148 10.25 9.47 1.38
N LEU A 149 10.76 9.04 2.53
CA LEU A 149 10.39 9.61 3.82
C LEU A 149 11.34 10.72 4.29
N SER A 150 12.62 10.70 3.88
CA SER A 150 13.64 11.51 4.51
C SER A 150 14.78 11.89 3.55
N ASN A 151 15.83 12.47 4.07
CA ASN A 151 17.06 12.80 3.38
C ASN A 151 18.30 12.42 4.21
N ASP A 152 19.47 12.37 3.58
CA ASP A 152 20.73 11.95 4.20
C ASP A 152 21.46 13.07 4.97
N ARG A 153 21.04 14.35 4.85
CA ARG A 153 21.72 15.51 5.44
C ARG A 153 21.47 15.63 6.93
N ASP A 154 20.19 15.58 7.32
CA ASP A 154 19.74 15.74 8.70
C ASP A 154 18.85 14.59 9.19
N GLN A 155 18.62 13.60 8.33
CA GLN A 155 17.74 12.45 8.62
C GLN A 155 16.29 12.89 8.97
N GLY A 156 15.92 14.10 8.58
CA GLY A 156 14.67 14.78 8.92
C GLY A 156 13.81 15.08 7.69
N GLY A 157 13.38 16.32 7.62
CA GLY A 157 12.39 16.88 6.74
C GLY A 157 12.56 16.69 5.27
N ARG A 158 13.02 17.67 4.50
CA ARG A 158 12.80 17.72 3.06
C ARG A 158 13.22 16.46 2.31
N THR A 159 12.23 15.72 1.80
CA THR A 159 12.39 14.53 0.98
C THR A 159 11.99 14.80 -0.48
N ALA A 160 11.90 13.74 -1.31
CA ALA A 160 11.56 13.86 -2.72
C ALA A 160 10.77 12.66 -3.26
N LEU A 161 10.25 12.84 -4.46
CA LEU A 161 9.79 11.78 -5.35
C LEU A 161 10.93 11.41 -6.30
N VAL A 162 11.22 10.12 -6.41
CA VAL A 162 12.32 9.60 -7.24
C VAL A 162 11.74 8.70 -8.31
N THR A 163 12.19 8.84 -9.56
CA THR A 163 11.71 8.03 -10.69
C THR A 163 12.85 7.18 -11.26
N TYR A 164 12.56 5.90 -11.44
CA TYR A 164 13.38 4.96 -12.20
C TYR A 164 12.59 4.44 -13.40
N ASN A 165 13.28 4.03 -14.47
CA ASN A 165 12.64 3.24 -15.52
C ASN A 165 12.51 1.77 -15.09
N ASN A 166 11.73 0.95 -15.82
CA ASN A 166 11.52 -0.46 -15.47
C ASN A 166 12.81 -1.29 -15.46
N ASP A 167 13.86 -0.84 -16.18
CA ASP A 167 15.18 -1.48 -16.17
C ASP A 167 16.06 -1.11 -14.97
N GLY A 168 15.56 -0.32 -14.03
CA GLY A 168 16.31 0.12 -12.84
C GLY A 168 17.33 1.21 -13.12
N LYS A 169 17.15 2.02 -14.15
CA LYS A 169 17.97 3.22 -14.39
C LYS A 169 17.29 4.44 -13.82
N PHE A 170 18.03 5.23 -13.06
CA PHE A 170 17.56 6.50 -12.52
C PHE A 170 17.11 7.46 -13.63
N VAL A 171 16.02 8.19 -13.41
CA VAL A 171 15.43 9.16 -14.34
C VAL A 171 15.46 10.57 -13.78
N GLU A 172 14.86 10.79 -12.62
CA GLU A 172 14.74 12.13 -12.03
C GLU A 172 14.47 12.09 -10.52
N THR A 173 14.75 13.21 -9.86
CA THR A 173 14.34 13.53 -8.49
C THR A 173 13.54 14.82 -8.49
N VAL A 174 12.34 14.80 -7.89
CA VAL A 174 11.48 15.96 -7.70
C VAL A 174 11.30 16.22 -6.22
N TRP A 175 11.95 17.26 -5.69
CA TRP A 175 11.95 17.58 -4.27
C TRP A 175 10.58 18.11 -3.80
N MET A 176 10.16 17.70 -2.61
CA MET A 176 8.98 18.24 -1.96
C MET A 176 9.10 19.75 -1.75
N PRO A 177 7.97 20.51 -1.81
CA PRO A 177 8.00 21.94 -1.54
C PRO A 177 8.35 22.23 -0.08
N GLU A 178 9.04 23.34 0.19
CA GLU A 178 9.54 23.71 1.53
C GLU A 178 8.46 23.74 2.62
N LYS A 179 7.22 24.06 2.26
CA LYS A 179 6.09 24.13 3.21
C LYS A 179 5.45 22.76 3.49
N ALA A 180 5.87 21.72 2.78
CA ALA A 180 5.31 20.37 2.90
C ALA A 180 6.43 19.35 2.65
N GLU A 181 7.44 19.41 3.48
CA GLU A 181 8.75 18.78 3.27
C GLU A 181 8.77 17.27 3.45
N TYR A 182 7.92 16.71 4.34
CA TYR A 182 7.87 15.27 4.58
C TYR A 182 7.11 14.55 3.48
N GLY A 183 7.45 13.28 3.27
CA GLY A 183 6.79 12.38 2.34
C GLY A 183 6.25 11.12 3.04
N TYR A 184 5.35 10.43 2.37
CA TYR A 184 4.88 9.11 2.72
C TYR A 184 4.32 8.39 1.48
N ASP A 185 3.05 8.57 1.13
CA ASP A 185 2.42 7.94 -0.03
C ASP A 185 2.38 8.87 -1.25
N VAL A 186 2.28 8.29 -2.43
CA VAL A 186 2.07 8.98 -3.69
C VAL A 186 1.04 8.23 -4.54
N ARG A 187 -0.02 8.92 -4.97
CA ARG A 187 -1.08 8.34 -5.81
C ARG A 187 -1.47 9.29 -6.93
N VAL A 188 -1.59 8.75 -8.13
CA VAL A 188 -1.91 9.50 -9.34
C VAL A 188 -3.34 9.22 -9.78
N GLU A 189 -4.08 10.27 -10.13
CA GLU A 189 -5.36 10.20 -10.85
C GLU A 189 -5.17 10.81 -12.25
N PRO A 190 -4.90 9.98 -13.27
CA PRO A 190 -4.54 10.47 -14.61
C PRO A 190 -5.63 11.30 -15.28
N ARG A 191 -6.89 10.92 -15.05
CA ARG A 191 -8.05 11.58 -15.63
C ARG A 191 -8.15 13.06 -15.22
N LEU A 192 -7.68 13.37 -14.03
CA LEU A 192 -7.64 14.73 -13.50
C LEU A 192 -6.32 15.46 -13.77
N ASN A 193 -5.30 14.76 -14.31
CA ASN A 193 -3.93 15.24 -14.34
C ASN A 193 -3.46 15.65 -12.93
N ARG A 194 -3.78 14.85 -11.91
CA ARG A 194 -3.45 15.16 -10.52
C ARG A 194 -2.70 13.99 -9.87
N MET A 195 -1.81 14.38 -8.99
CA MET A 195 -1.10 13.50 -8.08
C MET A 195 -1.23 14.06 -6.67
N LEU A 196 -1.44 13.20 -5.70
CA LEU A 196 -1.43 13.54 -4.28
C LEU A 196 -0.22 12.89 -3.62
N THR A 197 0.42 13.63 -2.72
CA THR A 197 1.40 13.10 -1.77
C THR A 197 0.96 13.40 -0.35
N SER A 198 1.22 12.48 0.55
CA SER A 198 1.01 12.62 1.99
C SER A 198 2.32 12.77 2.74
N SER A 199 2.27 12.92 4.06
CA SER A 199 3.46 13.26 4.84
C SER A 199 3.50 12.53 6.18
N PHE A 200 4.67 12.00 6.56
CA PHE A 200 4.86 11.29 7.80
C PHE A 200 5.92 11.96 8.68
N THR A 201 7.14 11.44 8.71
CA THR A 201 8.26 11.97 9.49
C THR A 201 9.60 11.50 8.91
N GLY A 202 10.69 12.08 9.34
CA GLY A 202 12.04 11.71 8.91
C GLY A 202 12.59 10.47 9.61
N HIS A 203 13.72 9.96 9.09
CA HIS A 203 14.42 8.79 9.60
C HIS A 203 14.79 8.91 11.09
N GLN A 204 15.18 10.08 11.53
CA GLN A 204 15.47 10.38 12.93
C GLN A 204 14.33 10.03 13.90
N ASN A 205 13.09 9.90 13.40
CA ASN A 205 11.93 9.56 14.19
C ASN A 205 11.43 8.13 13.91
N TYR A 206 11.18 7.74 12.66
CA TYR A 206 10.55 6.45 12.39
C TYR A 206 11.46 5.25 12.71
N MET A 207 12.77 5.43 12.83
CA MET A 207 13.68 4.38 13.27
C MET A 207 13.88 4.33 14.80
N ARG A 208 13.14 5.12 15.58
CA ARG A 208 13.11 5.03 17.06
C ARG A 208 12.09 3.99 17.52
N ASP A 209 12.25 3.53 18.78
CA ASP A 209 11.20 2.73 19.43
C ASP A 209 9.92 3.56 19.64
N LEU A 210 8.76 2.97 19.41
CA LEU A 210 7.49 3.68 19.44
C LEU A 210 7.17 4.32 20.80
N PRO A 211 7.33 3.63 21.96
CA PRO A 211 7.08 4.25 23.26
C PRO A 211 7.95 5.46 23.54
N GLY A 212 9.26 5.39 23.25
CA GLY A 212 10.19 6.50 23.42
C GLY A 212 9.87 7.68 22.51
N LEU A 213 9.47 7.42 21.26
CA LEU A 213 9.04 8.44 20.31
C LEU A 213 7.76 9.14 20.78
N MET A 214 6.73 8.39 21.17
CA MET A 214 5.44 8.94 21.63
C MET A 214 5.58 9.74 22.93
N GLY A 215 6.57 9.45 23.75
CA GLY A 215 6.89 10.20 24.98
C GLY A 215 7.71 11.47 24.76
N ASP A 216 8.25 11.69 23.57
CA ASP A 216 9.13 12.83 23.24
C ASP A 216 8.33 13.93 22.55
N ALA A 217 7.92 14.95 23.32
CA ALA A 217 7.13 16.07 22.82
C ALA A 217 7.84 16.91 21.74
N GLU A 218 9.18 16.93 21.73
CA GLU A 218 9.95 17.62 20.69
C GLU A 218 9.93 16.82 19.39
N ALA A 219 10.21 15.52 19.45
CA ALA A 219 10.13 14.64 18.29
C ALA A 219 8.73 14.63 17.64
N MET A 220 7.69 14.72 18.46
CA MET A 220 6.30 14.77 17.96
C MET A 220 5.97 16.04 17.15
N LYS A 221 6.76 17.10 17.23
CA LYS A 221 6.61 18.29 16.38
C LYS A 221 7.12 18.06 14.95
N HIS A 222 7.94 17.03 14.75
CA HIS A 222 8.54 16.68 13.47
C HIS A 222 7.75 15.60 12.71
N PHE A 223 6.42 15.65 12.83
CA PHE A 223 5.51 14.86 12.01
C PHE A 223 4.79 15.75 11.00
N GLY A 224 4.55 15.20 9.81
CA GLY A 224 3.88 15.91 8.74
C GLY A 224 2.44 16.29 9.09
N SER A 225 2.01 17.42 8.59
CA SER A 225 0.66 17.98 8.76
C SER A 225 0.03 18.43 7.46
N THR A 226 0.59 18.00 6.32
CA THR A 226 0.19 18.49 5.01
C THR A 226 0.07 17.36 3.99
N MET A 227 -0.75 17.62 2.97
CA MET A 227 -0.73 16.88 1.71
C MET A 227 -0.48 17.87 0.56
N VAL A 228 0.17 17.40 -0.50
CA VAL A 228 0.45 18.22 -1.68
C VAL A 228 -0.36 17.70 -2.87
N VAL A 229 -1.04 18.62 -3.53
CA VAL A 229 -1.65 18.38 -4.84
C VAL A 229 -0.67 18.82 -5.91
N TRP A 230 -0.40 17.95 -6.86
CA TRP A 230 0.54 18.19 -7.95
C TRP A 230 -0.19 18.21 -9.30
N ASP A 231 0.29 19.05 -10.22
CA ASP A 231 0.11 18.77 -11.64
C ASP A 231 0.98 17.55 -11.99
N PHE A 232 0.33 16.46 -12.34
CA PHE A 232 1.02 15.20 -12.55
C PHE A 232 1.96 15.24 -13.77
N HIS A 233 1.52 15.80 -14.89
CA HIS A 233 2.35 15.86 -16.10
C HIS A 233 3.50 16.86 -15.98
N ALA A 234 3.25 18.01 -15.35
CA ALA A 234 4.29 19.02 -15.15
C ALA A 234 5.25 18.71 -14.00
N ARG A 235 4.94 17.72 -13.14
CA ARG A 235 5.69 17.41 -11.89
C ARG A 235 5.87 18.62 -10.99
N LYS A 236 4.84 19.47 -10.89
CA LYS A 236 4.88 20.70 -10.09
C LYS A 236 3.79 20.69 -9.02
N PRO A 237 4.12 21.11 -7.78
CA PRO A 237 3.10 21.30 -6.76
C PRO A 237 2.19 22.47 -7.16
N VAL A 238 0.87 22.28 -7.05
CA VAL A 238 -0.13 23.29 -7.36
C VAL A 238 -0.89 23.76 -6.13
N GLN A 239 -0.95 22.94 -5.08
CA GLN A 239 -1.62 23.30 -3.83
C GLN A 239 -1.04 22.49 -2.66
N THR A 240 -0.93 23.11 -1.49
CA THR A 240 -0.67 22.43 -0.22
C THR A 240 -1.93 22.50 0.63
N LEU A 241 -2.33 21.36 1.18
CA LEU A 241 -3.51 21.17 2.02
C LEU A 241 -3.07 20.93 3.46
N GLU A 242 -3.72 21.57 4.42
CA GLU A 242 -3.53 21.29 5.84
C GLU A 242 -4.29 20.03 6.23
N VAL A 243 -3.56 18.99 6.69
CA VAL A 243 -4.08 17.72 7.16
C VAL A 243 -3.28 17.29 8.39
N PRO A 244 -3.52 17.89 9.55
CA PRO A 244 -2.70 17.68 10.73
C PRO A 244 -2.85 16.28 11.31
N GLY A 245 -1.71 15.71 11.76
CA GLY A 245 -1.68 14.44 12.46
C GLY A 245 -1.08 13.28 11.66
N ALA A 246 -0.14 13.55 10.77
CA ALA A 246 0.56 12.60 9.92
C ALA A 246 -0.42 11.84 8.98
N PRO A 247 -0.84 12.46 7.87
CA PRO A 247 -1.61 11.78 6.83
C PRO A 247 -0.77 10.70 6.17
N LEU A 248 -1.27 9.46 6.12
CA LEU A 248 -0.56 8.30 5.61
C LEU A 248 -1.04 7.89 4.22
N GLU A 249 -1.58 6.69 4.09
CA GLU A 249 -2.01 6.12 2.82
C GLU A 249 -3.13 6.93 2.15
N ILE A 250 -3.07 7.01 0.83
CA ILE A 250 -4.04 7.72 0.00
C ILE A 250 -4.79 6.72 -0.88
N ARG A 251 -6.10 6.86 -0.99
CA ARG A 251 -6.88 6.07 -1.95
C ARG A 251 -7.80 7.00 -2.74
N TRP A 252 -7.49 7.17 -4.02
CA TRP A 252 -8.40 7.81 -4.97
C TRP A 252 -9.66 6.97 -5.14
N ALA A 253 -10.80 7.63 -5.29
CA ALA A 253 -12.02 6.99 -5.74
C ALA A 253 -11.80 6.38 -7.14
N LEU A 254 -12.32 5.16 -7.32
CA LEU A 254 -12.05 4.32 -8.50
C LEU A 254 -13.10 4.51 -9.61
N GLN A 255 -14.26 5.07 -9.25
CA GLN A 255 -15.31 5.32 -10.21
C GLN A 255 -15.09 6.66 -10.95
N PRO A 256 -15.17 6.70 -12.30
CA PRO A 256 -14.80 7.89 -13.09
C PRO A 256 -15.58 9.18 -12.78
N ARG A 257 -16.74 9.06 -12.14
CA ARG A 257 -17.56 10.22 -11.72
C ARG A 257 -17.10 10.87 -10.42
N HIS A 258 -16.19 10.23 -9.69
CA HIS A 258 -15.76 10.66 -8.37
C HIS A 258 -14.38 11.34 -8.45
N ASN A 259 -14.31 12.59 -8.01
CA ASN A 259 -13.10 13.42 -8.03
C ASN A 259 -12.62 13.67 -6.60
N TYR A 260 -12.44 12.59 -5.83
CA TYR A 260 -11.97 12.67 -4.45
C TYR A 260 -11.04 11.50 -4.09
N ALA A 261 -10.32 11.68 -3.02
CA ALA A 261 -9.54 10.63 -2.37
C ALA A 261 -9.81 10.61 -0.87
N PHE A 262 -9.50 9.51 -0.22
CA PHE A 262 -9.43 9.39 1.23
C PHE A 262 -7.98 9.26 1.70
N THR A 263 -7.74 9.74 2.91
CA THR A 263 -6.55 9.42 3.71
C THR A 263 -6.95 9.32 5.18
N THR A 264 -6.08 8.74 6.00
CA THR A 264 -6.23 8.73 7.46
C THR A 264 -5.03 9.40 8.10
N THR A 265 -5.23 9.98 9.28
CA THR A 265 -4.14 10.59 10.05
C THR A 265 -3.79 9.72 11.25
N ALA A 266 -2.54 9.24 11.29
CA ALA A 266 -2.05 8.29 12.29
C ALA A 266 -2.19 8.81 13.73
N LEU A 267 -1.79 10.05 13.97
CA LEU A 267 -1.71 10.64 15.30
C LEU A 267 -3.04 11.20 15.81
N THR A 268 -3.94 11.59 14.90
CA THR A 268 -5.26 12.16 15.26
C THR A 268 -6.42 11.22 14.99
N SER A 269 -6.17 10.05 14.41
CA SER A 269 -7.13 8.97 14.16
C SER A 269 -8.41 9.43 13.47
N LYS A 270 -8.26 10.15 12.36
CA LYS A 270 -9.37 10.68 11.57
C LYS A 270 -9.34 10.16 10.14
N ILE A 271 -10.52 10.01 9.54
CA ILE A 271 -10.69 9.86 8.09
C ILE A 271 -10.83 11.27 7.50
N TRP A 272 -10.05 11.55 6.47
CA TRP A 272 -10.10 12.79 5.70
C TRP A 272 -10.56 12.52 4.28
N LEU A 273 -11.43 13.41 3.79
CA LEU A 273 -11.85 13.48 2.39
C LEU A 273 -11.07 14.61 1.71
N ILE A 274 -10.38 14.28 0.62
CA ILE A 274 -9.65 15.22 -0.23
C ILE A 274 -10.43 15.34 -1.54
N ALA A 275 -11.26 16.37 -1.67
CA ALA A 275 -12.22 16.47 -2.78
C ALA A 275 -11.93 17.68 -3.67
N GLN A 276 -12.00 17.46 -5.00
CA GLN A 276 -11.92 18.53 -5.98
C GLN A 276 -13.18 19.41 -5.89
N GLN A 277 -12.96 20.72 -5.92
CA GLN A 277 -14.00 21.76 -5.93
C GLN A 277 -14.34 22.16 -7.38
N ASP A 278 -15.42 22.91 -7.56
CA ASP A 278 -15.89 23.37 -8.88
C ASP A 278 -14.86 24.28 -9.60
N ASP A 279 -14.01 24.97 -8.85
CA ASP A 279 -12.93 25.80 -9.39
C ASP A 279 -11.64 25.01 -9.73
N GLY A 280 -11.67 23.68 -9.54
CA GLY A 280 -10.55 22.79 -9.81
C GLY A 280 -9.52 22.69 -8.67
N THR A 281 -9.66 23.49 -7.60
CA THR A 281 -8.85 23.35 -6.37
C THR A 281 -9.29 22.13 -5.57
N PHE A 282 -8.53 21.76 -4.53
CA PHE A 282 -8.87 20.65 -3.63
C PHE A 282 -9.11 21.19 -2.22
N ARG A 283 -10.01 20.51 -1.51
CA ARG A 283 -10.27 20.76 -0.10
C ARG A 283 -10.06 19.47 0.70
N ALA A 284 -9.32 19.57 1.80
CA ALA A 284 -9.22 18.53 2.80
C ALA A 284 -10.27 18.79 3.90
N THR A 285 -11.06 17.78 4.22
CA THR A 285 -12.11 17.86 5.26
C THR A 285 -12.07 16.61 6.12
N PRO A 286 -11.94 16.71 7.47
CA PRO A 286 -12.10 15.54 8.34
C PRO A 286 -13.59 15.14 8.33
N VAL A 287 -13.86 13.86 8.04
CA VAL A 287 -15.24 13.38 7.83
C VAL A 287 -15.67 12.33 8.85
N ALA A 288 -14.74 11.70 9.56
CA ALA A 288 -15.05 10.80 10.67
C ALA A 288 -13.86 10.67 11.65
N ASP A 289 -14.18 10.41 12.92
CA ASP A 289 -13.23 9.88 13.89
C ASP A 289 -13.21 8.34 13.80
N ILE A 290 -12.00 7.74 13.85
CA ILE A 290 -11.84 6.29 13.66
C ILE A 290 -12.14 5.52 14.95
N ALA A 291 -11.96 6.14 16.09
CA ALA A 291 -12.26 5.55 17.39
C ALA A 291 -12.55 6.66 18.43
N ASP A 292 -12.80 6.25 19.68
CA ASP A 292 -12.85 7.19 20.80
C ASP A 292 -11.60 8.08 20.78
N PRO A 293 -11.73 9.42 20.79
CA PRO A 293 -10.61 10.37 20.78
C PRO A 293 -9.61 10.17 21.94
N LYS A 294 -10.01 9.47 23.00
CA LYS A 294 -9.12 9.10 24.13
C LYS A 294 -8.21 7.92 23.83
N ARG A 295 -8.45 7.20 22.72
CA ARG A 295 -7.63 6.11 22.23
C ARG A 295 -7.00 6.54 20.93
N THR A 296 -5.69 6.37 20.80
CA THR A 296 -4.99 6.58 19.53
C THR A 296 -4.75 5.21 18.91
N PRO A 297 -5.69 4.68 18.10
CA PRO A 297 -5.57 3.35 17.54
C PRO A 297 -4.49 3.25 16.49
N LEU A 298 -3.96 4.37 16.02
CA LEU A 298 -2.93 4.49 14.98
C LEU A 298 -3.40 3.85 13.67
N PRO A 299 -4.30 4.49 12.90
CA PRO A 299 -4.64 4.02 11.57
C PRO A 299 -3.42 4.14 10.66
N VAL A 300 -3.10 3.06 9.94
CA VAL A 300 -1.85 2.95 9.17
C VAL A 300 -2.10 2.66 7.71
N ASP A 301 -3.11 1.86 7.36
CA ASP A 301 -3.47 1.62 5.96
C ASP A 301 -4.97 1.67 5.74
N ILE A 302 -5.35 1.95 4.50
CA ILE A 302 -6.72 1.99 4.03
C ILE A 302 -6.86 1.31 2.67
N SER A 303 -7.99 0.69 2.42
CA SER A 303 -8.35 0.14 1.12
C SER A 303 -9.78 0.52 0.76
N LEU A 304 -10.00 1.00 -0.46
CA LEU A 304 -11.32 1.42 -0.96
C LEU A 304 -11.85 0.37 -1.92
N SER A 305 -13.12 -0.05 -1.76
CA SER A 305 -13.74 -1.00 -2.66
C SER A 305 -13.90 -0.43 -4.08
N ALA A 306 -13.87 -1.32 -5.09
CA ALA A 306 -13.89 -0.93 -6.50
C ALA A 306 -15.15 -0.13 -6.92
N ASP A 307 -16.24 -0.24 -6.15
CA ASP A 307 -17.48 0.53 -6.32
C ASP A 307 -17.52 1.84 -5.52
N ASP A 308 -16.42 2.19 -4.82
CA ASP A 308 -16.28 3.34 -3.93
C ASP A 308 -17.26 3.33 -2.75
N ARG A 309 -17.76 2.17 -2.36
CA ARG A 309 -18.77 2.06 -1.30
C ARG A 309 -18.19 1.81 0.07
N PHE A 310 -17.16 0.98 0.17
CA PHE A 310 -16.60 0.58 1.45
C PHE A 310 -15.13 1.02 1.57
N LEU A 311 -14.82 1.69 2.67
CA LEU A 311 -13.47 2.03 3.09
C LEU A 311 -13.07 1.12 4.25
N PHE A 312 -12.09 0.27 4.04
CA PHE A 312 -11.45 -0.54 5.06
C PHE A 312 -10.32 0.28 5.67
N VAL A 313 -10.30 0.33 6.97
CA VAL A 313 -9.27 1.05 7.76
C VAL A 313 -8.70 0.09 8.77
N ASP A 314 -7.42 -0.20 8.70
CA ASP A 314 -6.74 -0.94 9.74
C ASP A 314 -6.09 -0.01 10.76
N THR A 315 -5.93 -0.51 11.97
CA THR A 315 -5.37 0.26 13.08
C THR A 315 -4.37 -0.59 13.86
N PHE A 316 -3.13 -0.10 13.91
CA PHE A 316 -1.99 -0.85 14.39
C PHE A 316 -2.05 -1.16 15.89
N MET A 317 -2.35 -0.16 16.73
CA MET A 317 -2.25 -0.30 18.19
C MET A 317 -3.28 -1.25 18.79
N ASP A 318 -4.48 -1.30 18.23
CA ASP A 318 -5.55 -2.16 18.71
C ASP A 318 -5.81 -3.39 17.82
N GLY A 319 -5.10 -3.51 16.67
CA GLY A 319 -5.17 -4.64 15.76
C GLY A 319 -6.56 -4.87 15.16
N MET A 320 -7.29 -3.79 14.91
CA MET A 320 -8.67 -3.82 14.39
C MET A 320 -8.70 -3.49 12.90
N CYS A 321 -9.64 -4.09 12.19
CA CYS A 321 -10.13 -3.58 10.91
C CYS A 321 -11.52 -2.96 11.13
N ARG A 322 -11.71 -1.74 10.64
CA ARG A 322 -12.98 -1.02 10.65
C ARG A 322 -13.43 -0.74 9.22
N VAL A 323 -14.67 -1.09 8.91
CA VAL A 323 -15.24 -0.91 7.57
C VAL A 323 -16.31 0.16 7.63
N TYR A 324 -16.11 1.21 6.83
CA TYR A 324 -17.04 2.32 6.71
C TYR A 324 -17.79 2.25 5.39
N ASP A 325 -19.11 2.42 5.42
CA ASP A 325 -19.90 2.76 4.22
C ASP A 325 -19.63 4.24 3.89
N VAL A 326 -18.98 4.47 2.76
CA VAL A 326 -18.61 5.77 2.23
C VAL A 326 -19.39 6.15 0.96
N SER A 327 -20.57 5.53 0.73
CA SER A 327 -21.49 5.89 -0.35
C SER A 327 -21.84 7.39 -0.32
N ASN A 328 -21.82 8.00 0.86
CA ASN A 328 -21.72 9.45 1.04
C ASN A 328 -20.33 9.76 1.62
N PRO A 329 -19.37 10.22 0.79
CA PRO A 329 -18.00 10.43 1.23
C PRO A 329 -17.83 11.48 2.33
N HIS A 330 -18.81 12.40 2.46
CA HIS A 330 -18.83 13.44 3.49
C HIS A 330 -19.35 12.94 4.86
N ARG A 331 -19.93 11.73 4.92
CA ARG A 331 -20.54 11.14 6.12
C ARG A 331 -20.29 9.64 6.18
N PRO A 332 -19.04 9.19 6.31
CA PRO A 332 -18.71 7.77 6.50
C PRO A 332 -19.49 7.18 7.68
N LYS A 333 -19.99 5.97 7.52
CA LYS A 333 -20.71 5.25 8.57
C LYS A 333 -19.98 3.96 8.89
N LEU A 334 -19.54 3.77 10.11
CA LEU A 334 -19.00 2.49 10.56
C LEU A 334 -20.10 1.41 10.45
N THR A 335 -19.82 0.37 9.66
CA THR A 335 -20.76 -0.73 9.40
C THR A 335 -20.28 -2.07 9.95
N HIS A 336 -18.95 -2.21 10.11
CA HIS A 336 -18.35 -3.41 10.67
C HIS A 336 -17.02 -3.07 11.35
N GLU A 337 -16.72 -3.76 12.44
CA GLU A 337 -15.38 -3.76 13.04
C GLU A 337 -15.03 -5.17 13.53
N GLN A 338 -13.76 -5.53 13.39
CA GLN A 338 -13.29 -6.85 13.77
C GLN A 338 -11.83 -6.82 14.22
N LYS A 339 -11.55 -7.54 15.31
CA LYS A 339 -10.19 -7.83 15.73
C LYS A 339 -9.53 -8.77 14.74
N ILE A 340 -8.42 -8.36 14.14
CA ILE A 340 -7.64 -9.14 13.18
C ILE A 340 -6.48 -9.85 13.88
N GLY A 341 -5.77 -9.15 14.75
CA GLY A 341 -4.61 -9.69 15.47
C GLY A 341 -4.22 -8.84 16.66
N ALA A 342 -3.08 -9.13 17.27
CA ALA A 342 -2.51 -8.28 18.32
C ALA A 342 -2.21 -6.88 17.76
N GLN A 343 -1.75 -6.82 16.52
CA GLN A 343 -1.55 -5.64 15.70
C GLN A 343 -1.97 -5.96 14.26
N VAL A 344 -2.25 -4.95 13.45
CA VAL A 344 -2.50 -5.08 12.01
C VAL A 344 -1.97 -3.85 11.32
N ASN A 345 -1.36 -4.02 10.15
CA ASN A 345 -0.72 -2.90 9.46
C ASN A 345 -1.21 -2.71 8.03
N MET A 346 -1.25 -3.75 7.18
CA MET A 346 -1.67 -3.58 5.79
C MET A 346 -3.01 -4.27 5.54
N VAL A 347 -3.84 -3.60 4.73
CA VAL A 347 -5.10 -4.14 4.24
C VAL A 347 -5.16 -4.03 2.71
N SER A 348 -5.34 -5.16 2.05
CA SER A 348 -5.54 -5.22 0.59
C SER A 348 -6.80 -6.00 0.27
N GLN A 349 -7.55 -5.57 -0.74
CA GLN A 349 -8.73 -6.29 -1.18
C GLN A 349 -8.66 -6.59 -2.68
N SER A 350 -9.20 -7.73 -3.08
CA SER A 350 -9.40 -8.06 -4.48
C SER A 350 -10.34 -7.05 -5.15
N TRP A 351 -10.21 -6.87 -6.46
CA TRP A 351 -11.06 -5.93 -7.21
C TRP A 351 -12.56 -6.25 -7.11
N THR A 352 -12.91 -7.52 -6.93
CA THR A 352 -14.29 -7.95 -6.69
C THR A 352 -14.78 -7.56 -5.30
N GLY A 353 -13.88 -7.23 -4.38
CA GLY A 353 -14.17 -6.97 -2.99
C GLY A 353 -14.51 -8.23 -2.17
N GLU A 354 -14.47 -9.43 -2.79
CA GLU A 354 -14.80 -10.67 -2.09
C GLU A 354 -13.72 -11.13 -1.13
N HIS A 355 -12.44 -10.85 -1.44
CA HIS A 355 -11.30 -11.23 -0.62
C HIS A 355 -10.63 -9.99 -0.03
N VAL A 356 -10.34 -10.06 1.26
CA VAL A 356 -9.62 -9.03 2.01
C VAL A 356 -8.48 -9.69 2.78
N TYR A 357 -7.29 -9.15 2.63
CA TYR A 357 -6.06 -9.69 3.21
C TYR A 357 -5.45 -8.69 4.18
N PHE A 358 -4.81 -9.22 5.22
CA PHE A 358 -4.16 -8.42 6.25
C PHE A 358 -2.79 -9.00 6.59
N THR A 359 -1.82 -8.12 6.81
CA THR A 359 -0.52 -8.43 7.43
C THR A 359 -0.35 -7.70 8.75
N SER A 360 0.71 -7.98 9.50
CA SER A 360 0.81 -7.54 10.89
C SER A 360 1.92 -6.54 11.16
N SER A 361 3.01 -6.53 10.38
CA SER A 361 4.20 -5.74 10.70
C SER A 361 4.10 -4.30 10.19
N LEU A 362 4.52 -3.34 11.00
CA LEU A 362 4.65 -1.93 10.60
C LEU A 362 6.12 -1.54 10.47
N LEU A 363 6.87 -1.54 11.54
CA LEU A 363 8.31 -1.28 11.59
C LEU A 363 8.93 -2.18 12.66
N SER A 364 10.14 -2.65 12.45
CA SER A 364 10.82 -3.58 13.36
C SER A 364 10.84 -3.11 14.81
N LYS A 365 11.01 -1.82 15.03
CA LYS A 365 11.05 -1.20 16.37
C LYS A 365 9.69 -0.79 16.92
N TRP A 366 8.63 -0.85 16.11
CA TRP A 366 7.27 -0.49 16.51
C TRP A 366 6.41 -1.72 16.75
N ASP A 367 6.74 -2.83 16.11
CA ASP A 367 6.02 -4.08 16.23
C ASP A 367 6.01 -4.59 17.66
N LYS A 368 4.89 -5.16 18.07
CA LYS A 368 4.73 -5.81 19.36
C LYS A 368 5.67 -7.00 19.49
N THR A 369 6.13 -7.24 20.71
CA THR A 369 7.08 -8.28 21.05
C THR A 369 6.57 -9.15 22.20
N GLY A 370 7.26 -10.25 22.50
CA GLY A 370 6.89 -11.15 23.57
C GLY A 370 5.62 -11.94 23.29
N LYS A 371 4.67 -11.93 24.24
CA LYS A 371 3.40 -12.67 24.11
C LYS A 371 2.47 -12.10 23.01
N ASP A 372 2.62 -10.83 22.67
CA ASP A 372 1.80 -10.12 21.69
C ASP A 372 2.45 -10.09 20.30
N ASP A 373 3.59 -10.77 20.12
CA ASP A 373 4.28 -10.90 18.84
C ASP A 373 3.57 -11.94 17.94
N GLU A 374 2.50 -11.51 17.31
CA GLU A 374 1.73 -12.29 16.32
C GLU A 374 2.06 -11.77 14.92
N GLN A 375 2.69 -12.61 14.08
CA GLN A 375 3.10 -12.26 12.71
C GLN A 375 2.34 -13.13 11.71
N PHE A 376 1.57 -12.51 10.81
CA PHE A 376 0.63 -13.25 9.98
C PHE A 376 0.38 -12.63 8.59
N LEU A 377 -0.05 -13.49 7.67
CA LEU A 377 -0.93 -13.16 6.56
C LEU A 377 -2.28 -13.83 6.84
N LYS A 378 -3.34 -13.04 6.97
CA LYS A 378 -4.72 -13.52 7.17
C LYS A 378 -5.58 -13.12 5.99
N ALA A 379 -6.32 -14.07 5.42
CA ALA A 379 -7.29 -13.84 4.36
C ALA A 379 -8.70 -14.00 4.88
N TYR A 380 -9.58 -13.12 4.43
CA TYR A 380 -10.99 -13.11 4.78
C TYR A 380 -11.86 -12.97 3.54
N ARG A 381 -13.08 -13.51 3.62
CA ARG A 381 -14.16 -13.20 2.69
C ARG A 381 -14.97 -12.03 3.23
N TRP A 382 -15.21 -11.03 2.39
CA TRP A 382 -16.15 -9.95 2.65
C TRP A 382 -17.47 -10.21 1.91
N ASP A 383 -18.60 -10.18 2.63
CA ASP A 383 -19.95 -10.41 2.06
C ASP A 383 -20.79 -9.12 1.98
N GLY A 384 -20.15 -7.96 2.14
CA GLY A 384 -20.82 -6.65 2.22
C GLY A 384 -21.30 -6.27 3.62
N LYS A 385 -21.10 -7.15 4.62
CA LYS A 385 -21.54 -6.92 6.01
C LYS A 385 -20.52 -7.36 7.04
N ARG A 386 -19.78 -8.45 6.80
CA ARG A 386 -18.82 -9.04 7.74
C ARG A 386 -17.65 -9.69 7.04
N LEU A 387 -16.54 -9.77 7.76
CA LEU A 387 -15.36 -10.53 7.38
C LEU A 387 -15.49 -11.96 7.94
N SER A 388 -15.29 -12.96 7.08
CA SER A 388 -15.27 -14.38 7.45
C SER A 388 -13.91 -14.97 7.09
N PRO A 389 -13.20 -15.65 8.02
CA PRO A 389 -11.85 -16.12 7.77
C PRO A 389 -11.80 -17.18 6.66
N LEU A 390 -10.78 -17.13 5.84
CA LEU A 390 -10.49 -18.08 4.76
C LEU A 390 -9.27 -18.92 5.10
N PHE A 391 -8.12 -18.28 5.31
CA PHE A 391 -6.90 -18.94 5.75
C PHE A 391 -6.02 -18.01 6.58
N HIS A 392 -5.05 -18.59 7.25
CA HIS A 392 -4.04 -17.92 8.05
C HIS A 392 -2.68 -18.59 7.83
N VAL A 393 -1.67 -17.81 7.50
CA VAL A 393 -0.26 -18.22 7.51
C VAL A 393 0.40 -17.56 8.71
N ASP A 394 0.90 -18.36 9.65
CA ASP A 394 1.67 -17.91 10.80
C ASP A 394 3.13 -17.77 10.42
N PHE A 395 3.59 -16.53 10.21
CA PHE A 395 4.95 -16.23 9.78
C PHE A 395 6.03 -16.58 10.82
N ARG A 396 5.66 -16.64 12.09
CA ARG A 396 6.58 -17.10 13.13
C ARG A 396 6.76 -18.61 13.09
N ALA A 397 5.66 -19.36 13.00
CA ALA A 397 5.69 -20.81 12.90
C ALA A 397 6.44 -21.30 11.64
N GLU A 398 6.29 -20.56 10.54
CA GLU A 398 6.99 -20.84 9.28
C GLU A 398 8.42 -20.28 9.22
N ASN A 399 8.92 -19.64 10.29
CA ASN A 399 10.24 -19.02 10.37
C ASN A 399 10.54 -18.00 9.26
N LEU A 400 9.55 -17.19 8.89
CA LEU A 400 9.65 -16.26 7.77
C LEU A 400 10.08 -14.84 8.17
N GLY A 401 9.68 -14.38 9.35
CA GLY A 401 9.91 -13.01 9.82
C GLY A 401 8.62 -12.22 10.00
N ARG A 402 8.62 -10.93 9.66
CA ARG A 402 7.54 -9.97 9.91
C ARG A 402 6.94 -9.47 8.60
N PRO A 403 5.72 -9.90 8.22
CA PRO A 403 5.10 -9.55 6.94
C PRO A 403 4.61 -8.10 6.92
N HIS A 404 4.96 -7.35 5.88
CA HIS A 404 4.52 -5.97 5.67
C HIS A 404 3.56 -5.86 4.47
N ILE A 405 4.01 -5.34 3.34
CA ILE A 405 3.16 -5.14 2.16
C ILE A 405 2.84 -6.46 1.44
N MET A 406 1.66 -6.53 0.85
CA MET A 406 1.25 -7.66 0.02
C MET A 406 0.71 -7.19 -1.33
N ARG A 407 0.88 -8.03 -2.37
CA ARG A 407 0.37 -7.85 -3.73
C ARG A 407 -0.08 -9.17 -4.32
N PHE A 408 -1.00 -9.12 -5.28
CA PHE A 408 -1.59 -10.32 -5.87
C PHE A 408 -0.97 -10.69 -7.21
N GLY A 409 -0.97 -11.98 -7.53
CA GLY A 409 -0.54 -12.51 -8.81
C GLY A 409 -1.43 -13.63 -9.34
N GLN A 410 -1.30 -13.90 -10.64
CA GLN A 410 -2.09 -14.93 -11.30
C GLN A 410 -1.28 -15.56 -12.45
N ASP A 411 -1.15 -16.89 -12.43
CA ASP A 411 -0.47 -17.69 -13.46
C ASP A 411 -0.96 -17.37 -14.88
N ARG A 412 -2.29 -17.36 -15.04
CA ARG A 412 -2.90 -17.14 -16.36
C ARG A 412 -2.58 -15.77 -16.93
N PHE A 413 -2.42 -14.77 -16.08
CA PHE A 413 -2.01 -13.43 -16.51
C PHE A 413 -0.67 -13.50 -17.23
N TYR A 414 0.35 -14.09 -16.62
CA TYR A 414 1.70 -14.17 -17.20
C TYR A 414 1.79 -15.10 -18.42
N LYS A 415 1.04 -16.21 -18.41
CA LYS A 415 0.98 -17.13 -19.56
C LYS A 415 0.37 -16.51 -20.83
N ASN A 416 -0.46 -15.50 -20.66
CA ASN A 416 -1.12 -14.79 -21.77
C ASN A 416 -0.38 -13.53 -22.23
N GLN A 417 0.69 -13.13 -21.53
CA GLN A 417 1.56 -12.02 -21.91
C GLN A 417 2.79 -12.55 -22.67
N ILE A 418 3.08 -11.96 -23.82
CA ILE A 418 4.35 -12.18 -24.52
C ILE A 418 5.29 -11.07 -24.02
N PHE A 419 6.17 -11.41 -23.10
CA PHE A 419 7.23 -10.50 -22.70
C PHE A 419 8.35 -10.62 -23.73
N GLU A 420 8.53 -9.62 -24.59
CA GLU A 420 9.64 -9.58 -25.56
C GLU A 420 10.97 -9.50 -24.80
N GLY A 421 11.84 -10.47 -25.03
CA GLY A 421 13.23 -10.48 -24.60
C GLY A 421 13.49 -11.00 -23.19
N SER A 422 13.44 -12.32 -23.01
CA SER A 422 14.16 -13.02 -21.95
C SER A 422 15.59 -13.33 -22.41
#